data_6b405290e0087438765dc2b260a09461
#
_entry.id   6b405290e0087438765dc2b260a09461
#
_cell.length_a   1.000
_cell.length_b   1.000
_cell.length_c   1.000
_cell.angle_alpha   90.00
_cell.angle_beta   90.00
_cell.angle_gamma   90.00
#
_symmetry.space_group_name_H-M   'P 1'
#
loop_
_entity.id
_entity.type
_entity.pdbx_description
1 polymer ?
#
loop_
_entity_poly.entity_id
_entity_poly.type
_entity_poly.pdbx_seq_one_letter_code
_entity_poly.pdbx_strand_id
1 'polypeptide(L)' 'MGVIIKNHEILGGTPIFRGTRVPIQTLFDYLEGGETIEDFLEGFPTVSRESAIAALEEAKNLLFARP' A
#
# COMPACT_ATOMS: atom_id res chain seq x y z
N MET A 1 7.20 7.12 -11.17
CA MET A 1 6.37 7.62 -10.05
C MET A 1 5.85 6.47 -9.24
N GLY A 2 6.02 6.51 -7.94
CA GLY A 2 5.55 5.44 -7.08
C GLY A 2 4.07 5.57 -6.78
N VAL A 3 3.48 4.48 -6.27
CA VAL A 3 2.10 4.47 -5.82
C VAL A 3 1.97 4.79 -4.34
N ILE A 4 3.09 4.86 -3.62
CA ILE A 4 3.10 5.14 -2.19
C ILE A 4 3.45 6.59 -1.98
N ILE A 5 2.61 7.31 -1.24
CA ILE A 5 2.84 8.71 -0.92
C ILE A 5 2.96 8.84 0.58
N LYS A 6 3.95 9.62 1.01
CA LYS A 6 4.14 9.96 2.41
C LYS A 6 4.12 11.47 2.53
N ASN A 7 3.04 11.99 3.11
CA ASN A 7 2.82 13.43 3.21
C ASN A 7 2.44 13.75 4.65
N HIS A 8 3.20 14.66 5.26
CA HIS A 8 2.97 15.00 6.68
C HIS A 8 1.60 15.61 6.93
N GLU A 9 0.96 16.17 5.91
CA GLU A 9 -0.36 16.74 6.04
C GLU A 9 -1.46 15.70 5.94
N ILE A 10 -1.10 14.46 5.60
CA ILE A 10 -2.05 13.37 5.47
C ILE A 10 -1.66 12.30 6.47
N LEU A 11 -2.54 12.02 7.43
CA LEU A 11 -2.35 10.96 8.42
C LEU A 11 -0.99 11.05 9.11
N GLY A 12 -0.49 12.27 9.33
CA GLY A 12 0.76 12.47 10.04
C GLY A 12 1.98 11.90 9.35
N GLY A 13 1.94 11.77 8.03
CA GLY A 13 3.07 11.25 7.28
C GLY A 13 3.01 9.75 7.06
N THR A 14 1.93 9.09 7.46
CA THR A 14 1.76 7.67 7.20
C THR A 14 1.73 7.41 5.69
N PRO A 15 2.50 6.42 5.20
CA PRO A 15 2.46 6.11 3.78
C PRO A 15 1.06 5.66 3.35
N ILE A 16 0.58 6.22 2.25
CA ILE A 16 -0.74 5.91 1.72
C ILE A 16 -0.62 5.58 0.23
N PHE A 17 -1.68 4.96 -0.30
CA PHE A 17 -1.79 4.77 -1.75
C PHE A 17 -2.08 6.11 -2.42
N ARG A 18 -1.36 6.40 -3.51
CA ARG A 18 -1.51 7.65 -4.23
C ARG A 18 -2.97 7.86 -4.63
N GLY A 19 -3.48 9.05 -4.39
CA GLY A 19 -4.84 9.40 -4.77
C GLY A 19 -5.91 8.88 -3.81
N THR A 20 -5.50 8.29 -2.68
CA THR A 20 -6.45 7.79 -1.69
C THR A 20 -6.02 8.23 -0.31
N ARG A 21 -6.81 7.87 0.69
CA ARG A 21 -6.41 8.02 2.09
C ARG A 21 -6.16 6.67 2.75
N VAL A 22 -6.00 5.63 1.94
CA VAL A 22 -5.84 4.28 2.45
C VAL A 22 -4.37 4.06 2.80
N PRO A 23 -4.05 3.75 4.06
CA PRO A 23 -2.66 3.48 4.44
C PRO A 23 -2.16 2.19 3.81
N ILE A 24 -0.89 2.21 3.39
CA ILE A 24 -0.24 1.00 2.89
C ILE A 24 -0.27 -0.10 3.96
N GLN A 25 -0.15 0.29 5.21
CA GLN A 25 -0.16 -0.64 6.34
C GLN A 25 -1.40 -1.55 6.30
N THR A 26 -2.54 -1.01 5.86
CA THR A 26 -3.78 -1.78 5.82
C THR A 26 -3.65 -2.99 4.90
N LEU A 27 -2.97 -2.84 3.76
CA LEU A 27 -2.75 -3.97 2.87
C LEU A 27 -1.95 -5.07 3.58
N PHE A 28 -0.87 -4.68 4.26
CA PHE A 28 -0.06 -5.66 4.95
C PHE A 28 -0.83 -6.31 6.09
N ASP A 29 -1.65 -5.54 6.80
CA ASP A 29 -2.47 -6.11 7.88
C ASP A 29 -3.41 -7.19 7.35
N TYR A 30 -4.01 -6.96 6.19
CA TYR A 30 -4.87 -7.97 5.57
C TYR A 30 -4.08 -9.23 5.26
N LEU A 31 -2.92 -9.08 4.60
CA LEU A 31 -2.13 -10.24 4.20
C LEU A 31 -1.59 -11.00 5.41
N GLU A 32 -1.16 -10.27 6.43
CA GLU A 32 -0.66 -10.91 7.65
C GLU A 32 -1.76 -11.65 8.38
N GLY A 33 -2.99 -11.17 8.25
CA GLY A 33 -4.13 -11.83 8.85
C GLY A 33 -4.68 -13.00 8.04
N GLY A 34 -4.04 -13.35 6.94
CA GLY A 34 -4.47 -14.47 6.12
C GLY A 34 -5.48 -14.12 5.05
N GLU A 35 -5.78 -12.83 4.86
CA GLU A 35 -6.68 -12.39 3.82
C GLU A 35 -5.95 -12.28 2.49
N THR A 36 -6.73 -12.19 1.40
CA THR A 36 -6.15 -12.08 0.07
C THR A 36 -6.13 -10.62 -0.38
N ILE A 37 -5.40 -10.37 -1.50
CA ILE A 37 -5.44 -9.06 -2.13
C ILE A 37 -6.87 -8.73 -2.55
N GLU A 38 -7.60 -9.72 -3.05
CA GLU A 38 -9.00 -9.51 -3.45
C GLU A 38 -9.84 -9.03 -2.29
N ASP A 39 -9.65 -9.63 -1.11
CA ASP A 39 -10.37 -9.20 0.09
C ASP A 39 -10.06 -7.75 0.41
N PHE A 40 -8.79 -7.38 0.31
CA PHE A 40 -8.38 -5.99 0.56
C PHE A 40 -9.04 -5.05 -0.44
N LEU A 41 -9.03 -5.41 -1.72
CA LEU A 41 -9.60 -4.55 -2.76
C LEU A 41 -11.10 -4.39 -2.59
N GLU A 42 -11.79 -5.43 -2.13
CA GLU A 42 -13.21 -5.34 -1.84
C GLU A 42 -13.51 -4.33 -0.74
N GLY A 43 -12.67 -4.31 0.28
CA GLY A 43 -12.85 -3.39 1.39
C GLY A 43 -12.44 -1.96 1.08
N PHE A 44 -11.58 -1.78 0.08
CA PHE A 44 -11.03 -0.46 -0.25
C PHE A 44 -11.07 -0.24 -1.75
N PRO A 45 -12.29 -0.01 -2.29
CA PRO A 45 -12.45 0.06 -3.75
C PRO A 45 -11.75 1.24 -4.42
N THR A 46 -11.26 2.21 -3.65
CA THR A 46 -10.49 3.31 -4.24
C THR A 46 -9.07 2.90 -4.59
N VAL A 47 -8.63 1.71 -4.16
CA VAL A 47 -7.31 1.19 -4.48
C VAL A 47 -7.48 0.17 -5.61
N SER A 48 -6.72 0.36 -6.69
CA SER A 48 -6.78 -0.59 -7.81
C SER A 48 -5.86 -1.78 -7.53
N ARG A 49 -6.12 -2.88 -8.22
CA ARG A 49 -5.25 -4.05 -8.12
C ARG A 49 -3.82 -3.70 -8.50
N GLU A 50 -3.66 -2.89 -9.57
CA GLU A 50 -2.35 -2.48 -10.02
C GLU A 50 -1.61 -1.71 -8.93
N SER A 51 -2.32 -0.83 -8.21
CA SER A 51 -1.70 -0.06 -7.13
C SER A 51 -1.28 -0.97 -5.98
N ALA A 52 -2.12 -1.96 -5.63
CA ALA A 52 -1.78 -2.87 -4.56
C ALA A 52 -0.54 -3.68 -4.92
N ILE A 53 -0.48 -4.20 -6.14
CA ILE A 53 0.67 -4.98 -6.57
C ILE A 53 1.92 -4.11 -6.65
N ALA A 54 1.77 -2.88 -7.15
CA ALA A 54 2.91 -1.97 -7.23
C ALA A 54 3.44 -1.62 -5.85
N ALA A 55 2.56 -1.50 -4.85
CA ALA A 55 3.00 -1.23 -3.49
C ALA A 55 3.81 -2.40 -2.94
N LEU A 56 3.36 -3.62 -3.20
CA LEU A 56 4.11 -4.81 -2.79
C LEU A 56 5.47 -4.85 -3.48
N GLU A 57 5.51 -4.47 -4.75
CA GLU A 57 6.76 -4.46 -5.50
C GLU A 57 7.72 -3.42 -4.92
N GLU A 58 7.21 -2.24 -4.59
CA GLU A 58 8.06 -1.20 -3.99
C GLU A 58 8.60 -1.65 -2.64
N ALA A 59 7.76 -2.31 -1.82
CA ALA A 59 8.19 -2.81 -0.53
C ALA A 59 9.27 -3.88 -0.71
N LYS A 60 9.09 -4.76 -1.69
CA LYS A 60 10.09 -5.78 -1.99
C LYS A 60 11.41 -5.14 -2.39
N ASN A 61 11.34 -4.14 -3.26
CA ASN A 61 12.56 -3.47 -3.72
C ASN A 61 13.31 -2.81 -2.57
N LEU A 62 12.58 -2.23 -1.62
CA LEU A 62 13.21 -1.64 -0.45
C LEU A 62 13.94 -2.69 0.39
N LEU A 63 13.31 -3.85 0.57
CA LEU A 63 13.91 -4.94 1.34
C LEU A 63 15.16 -5.48 0.69
N PHE A 64 15.17 -5.54 -0.64
CA PHE A 64 16.29 -6.13 -1.37
C PHE A 64 17.20 -5.08 -1.98
N ALA A 65 16.99 -3.80 -1.70
CA ALA A 65 17.90 -2.75 -2.13
C ALA A 65 19.23 -2.96 -1.43
N ARG A 66 20.30 -2.81 -2.19
CA ARG A 66 21.64 -3.05 -1.66
C ARG A 66 22.52 -1.83 -1.91
N PRO A 67 23.30 -1.44 -0.93
CA PRO A 67 24.29 -0.39 -1.18
C PRO A 67 25.38 -0.92 -2.08
#